data_2793a891b2389719584a9d62a89123ad
#
_entry.id   2793a891b2389719584a9d62a89123ad
#
_cell.length_a   1.000
_cell.length_b   1.000
_cell.length_c   1.000
_cell.angle_alpha   90.00
_cell.angle_beta   90.00
_cell.angle_gamma   90.00
#
_symmetry.space_group_name_H-M   'P 1'
#
loop_
_entity.id
_entity.type
_entity.pdbx_description
1 polymer ?
#
loop_
_entity_poly.entity_id
_entity_poly.type
_entity_poly.pdbx_seq_one_letter_code
_entity_poly.pdbx_strand_id
1 'polypeptide(L)' 'MSEEDRPTWASVNSAAELGAFLRHVRELRGLSQDALADTLGIDRRYVYQIESGAPTLYTRRLFAMLRALDVRMEVHDR' A
#
# COMPACT_ATOMS: atom_id res chain seq x y z
N MET A 1 1.92 -23.83 9.88
CA MET A 1 2.51 -22.87 8.95
C MET A 1 2.86 -21.60 9.71
N SER A 2 4.10 -21.12 9.59
CA SER A 2 4.47 -19.88 10.26
C SER A 2 3.89 -18.69 9.52
N GLU A 3 3.84 -17.54 10.19
CA GLU A 3 3.33 -16.32 9.56
C GLU A 3 4.13 -15.94 8.33
N GLU A 4 5.42 -16.21 8.33
CA GLU A 4 6.32 -15.93 7.21
C GLU A 4 6.00 -16.72 5.95
N ASP A 5 5.36 -17.88 6.11
CA ASP A 5 5.02 -18.76 4.99
C ASP A 5 3.65 -18.45 4.41
N ARG A 6 2.91 -17.53 4.98
CA ARG A 6 1.59 -17.17 4.48
C ARG A 6 1.70 -16.31 3.24
N PRO A 7 0.90 -16.59 2.21
CA PRO A 7 0.78 -15.64 1.10
C PRO A 7 0.32 -14.30 1.65
N THR A 8 0.97 -13.23 1.25
CA THR A 8 0.61 -11.87 1.66
C THR A 8 -0.22 -11.24 0.55
N TRP A 9 -1.48 -11.00 0.84
CA TRP A 9 -2.37 -10.36 -0.12
C TRP A 9 -3.48 -9.64 0.63
N ALA A 10 -4.12 -8.71 -0.06
CA ALA A 10 -5.27 -8.00 0.49
C ALA A 10 -6.20 -7.54 -0.61
N SER A 11 -7.47 -7.48 -0.27
CA SER A 11 -8.45 -6.76 -1.06
C SER A 11 -8.47 -5.32 -0.52
N VAL A 12 -8.26 -4.34 -1.38
CA VAL A 12 -8.12 -2.95 -0.95
C VAL A 12 -9.23 -2.09 -1.55
N ASN A 13 -9.85 -1.29 -0.69
CA ASN A 13 -10.99 -0.44 -1.05
C ASN A 13 -10.71 1.05 -0.83
N SER A 14 -9.52 1.38 -0.39
CA SER A 14 -9.15 2.77 -0.10
C SER A 14 -7.64 2.95 -0.16
N ALA A 15 -7.21 4.19 -0.27
CA ALA A 15 -5.79 4.52 -0.19
C ALA A 15 -5.20 4.11 1.16
N ALA A 16 -5.99 4.22 2.24
CA ALA A 16 -5.53 3.82 3.57
C ALA A 16 -5.24 2.32 3.63
N GLU A 17 -6.12 1.49 3.07
CA GLU A 17 -5.91 0.04 3.05
C GLU A 17 -4.71 -0.33 2.19
N LEU A 18 -4.56 0.30 1.03
CA LEU A 18 -3.41 0.07 0.16
C LEU A 18 -2.11 0.48 0.85
N GLY A 19 -2.10 1.65 1.48
CA GLY A 19 -0.94 2.13 2.21
C GLY A 19 -0.54 1.21 3.36
N ALA A 20 -1.52 0.71 4.11
CA ALA A 20 -1.28 -0.23 5.22
C ALA A 20 -0.67 -1.54 4.70
N PHE A 21 -1.15 -2.04 3.57
CA PHE A 21 -0.58 -3.23 2.95
C PHE A 21 0.88 -3.01 2.53
N LEU A 22 1.16 -1.89 1.88
CA LEU A 22 2.52 -1.57 1.44
C LEU A 22 3.48 -1.42 2.62
N ARG A 23 3.03 -0.79 3.70
CA ARG A 23 3.82 -0.69 4.92
C ARG A 23 4.12 -2.07 5.48
N HIS A 24 3.12 -2.95 5.55
CA HIS A 24 3.29 -4.31 6.05
C HIS A 24 4.36 -5.06 5.25
N VAL A 25 4.27 -5.01 3.93
CA VAL A 25 5.26 -5.67 3.06
C VAL A 25 6.65 -5.08 3.26
N ARG A 26 6.75 -3.75 3.35
CA ARG A 26 8.04 -3.09 3.61
C ARG A 26 8.67 -3.61 4.90
N GLU A 27 7.87 -3.69 5.96
CA GLU A 27 8.35 -4.16 7.26
C GLU A 27 8.74 -5.63 7.21
N LEU A 28 8.00 -6.47 6.48
CA LEU A 28 8.36 -7.88 6.28
C LEU A 28 9.72 -8.02 5.59
N ARG A 29 10.08 -7.09 4.72
CA ARG A 29 11.36 -7.12 4.02
C ARG A 29 12.48 -6.45 4.81
N GLY A 30 12.20 -5.99 6.02
CA GLY A 30 13.19 -5.38 6.90
C GLY A 30 13.66 -4.00 6.43
N LEU A 31 12.87 -3.32 5.61
CA LEU A 31 13.24 -2.01 5.08
C LEU A 31 12.66 -0.89 5.94
N SER A 32 13.47 0.13 6.23
CA SER A 32 12.97 1.37 6.81
C SER A 32 12.33 2.23 5.73
N GLN A 33 11.56 3.23 6.14
CA GLN A 33 11.02 4.20 5.19
C GLN A 33 12.15 4.94 4.46
N ASP A 34 13.22 5.26 5.17
CA ASP A 34 14.38 5.92 4.55
C ASP A 34 15.04 5.02 3.49
N ALA A 35 15.22 3.74 3.78
CA ALA A 35 15.82 2.82 2.83
C ALA A 35 14.98 2.68 1.57
N LEU A 36 13.67 2.58 1.72
CA LEU A 36 12.77 2.51 0.57
C LEU A 36 12.79 3.81 -0.23
N ALA A 37 12.76 4.94 0.45
CA ALA A 37 12.83 6.25 -0.21
C ALA A 37 14.12 6.40 -1.01
N ASP A 38 15.25 5.96 -0.45
CA ASP A 38 16.53 5.98 -1.15
C ASP A 38 16.51 5.12 -2.41
N THR A 39 15.93 3.93 -2.32
CA THR A 39 15.78 3.03 -3.48
C THR A 39 14.96 3.69 -4.58
N LEU A 40 13.94 4.44 -4.22
CA LEU A 40 13.04 5.09 -5.17
C LEU A 40 13.55 6.45 -5.63
N GLY A 41 14.57 7.01 -4.98
CA GLY A 41 15.07 8.35 -5.30
C GLY A 41 14.08 9.45 -4.92
N ILE A 42 13.31 9.25 -3.85
CA ILE A 42 12.32 10.24 -3.40
C ILE A 42 12.57 10.58 -1.93
N ASP A 43 11.93 11.65 -1.47
CA ASP A 43 11.95 12.03 -0.06
C ASP A 43 11.14 11.02 0.76
N ARG A 44 11.64 10.66 1.94
CA ARG A 44 10.95 9.76 2.87
C ARG A 44 9.51 10.20 3.16
N ARG A 45 9.25 11.50 3.16
CA ARG A 45 7.93 12.07 3.38
C ARG A 45 6.88 11.47 2.44
N TYR A 46 7.25 11.17 1.20
CA TYR A 46 6.32 10.58 0.24
C TYR A 46 6.02 9.11 0.56
N VAL A 47 7.02 8.38 1.06
CA VAL A 47 6.77 7.01 1.54
C VAL A 47 5.78 7.04 2.69
N TYR A 48 6.00 7.93 3.65
CA TYR A 48 5.09 8.08 4.78
C TYR A 48 3.67 8.42 4.32
N GLN A 49 3.52 9.36 3.39
CA GLN A 49 2.21 9.76 2.88
C GLN A 49 1.46 8.61 2.22
N ILE A 50 2.16 7.81 1.43
CA ILE A 50 1.56 6.66 0.75
C ILE A 50 1.12 5.63 1.78
N GLU A 51 1.98 5.32 2.74
CA GLU A 51 1.68 4.30 3.76
C GLU A 51 0.58 4.73 4.71
N SER A 52 0.49 6.02 5.01
CA SER A 52 -0.59 6.53 5.86
C SER A 52 -1.93 6.61 5.13
N GLY A 53 -1.91 6.48 3.81
CA GLY A 53 -3.12 6.57 3.01
C GLY A 53 -3.73 7.96 3.00
N ALA A 54 -2.89 8.99 3.08
CA ALA A 54 -3.36 10.37 3.05
C ALA A 54 -4.29 10.58 1.85
N PRO A 55 -5.55 10.99 2.07
CA PRO A 55 -6.51 11.07 0.98
C PRO A 55 -6.18 12.24 0.06
N THR A 56 -6.21 11.97 -1.25
CA THR A 56 -6.13 12.99 -2.28
C THR A 56 -7.41 12.93 -3.09
N LEU A 57 -7.70 13.98 -3.82
CA LEU A 57 -8.86 13.98 -4.71
C LEU A 57 -8.75 12.84 -5.73
N TYR A 58 -7.54 12.61 -6.25
CA TYR A 58 -7.29 11.54 -7.21
C TYR A 58 -7.63 10.17 -6.63
N THR A 59 -7.09 9.85 -5.45
CA THR A 59 -7.30 8.53 -4.85
C THR A 59 -8.74 8.31 -4.43
N ARG A 60 -9.42 9.35 -3.95
CA ARG A 60 -10.85 9.24 -3.62
C ARG A 60 -11.68 8.94 -4.85
N ARG A 61 -11.40 9.62 -5.95
CA ARG A 61 -12.11 9.39 -7.22
C ARG A 61 -11.81 8.01 -7.79
N LEU A 62 -10.55 7.57 -7.70
CA LEU A 62 -10.15 6.25 -8.17
C LEU A 62 -10.96 5.15 -7.45
N PHE A 63 -10.93 5.16 -6.12
CA PHE A 63 -11.65 4.13 -5.36
C PHE A 63 -13.17 4.27 -5.48
N ALA A 64 -13.69 5.49 -5.63
CA ALA A 64 -15.10 5.68 -5.92
C ALA A 64 -15.48 5.06 -7.26
N MET A 65 -14.64 5.22 -8.28
CA MET A 65 -14.88 4.62 -9.59
C MET A 65 -14.88 3.10 -9.53
N LEU A 66 -13.93 2.51 -8.79
CA LEU A 66 -13.91 1.05 -8.60
C LEU A 66 -15.21 0.57 -7.98
N ARG A 67 -15.70 1.25 -6.94
CA ARG A 67 -16.96 0.88 -6.30
C ARG A 67 -18.16 1.05 -7.22
N ALA A 68 -18.19 2.16 -7.97
CA ALA A 68 -19.31 2.43 -8.88
C ALA A 68 -19.40 1.39 -9.99
N LEU A 69 -18.26 0.86 -10.43
CA LEU A 69 -18.19 -0.15 -11.48
C LEU A 69 -18.20 -1.59 -10.94
N ASP A 70 -18.31 -1.73 -9.63
CA ASP A 70 -18.26 -3.03 -8.96
C ASP A 70 -16.97 -3.81 -9.29
N VAL A 71 -15.86 -3.08 -9.35
CA VAL A 71 -14.53 -3.65 -9.61
C VAL A 71 -13.78 -3.77 -8.31
N ARG A 72 -13.19 -4.95 -8.05
CA ARG A 72 -12.36 -5.18 -6.88
C ARG A 72 -10.89 -5.07 -7.23
N MET A 73 -10.13 -4.47 -6.33
CA MET A 73 -8.68 -4.39 -6.44
C MET A 73 -8.05 -5.33 -5.42
N GLU A 74 -7.22 -6.23 -5.90
CA GLU A 74 -6.44 -7.10 -5.03
C GLU A 74 -4.96 -6.81 -5.24
N VAL A 75 -4.21 -6.84 -4.14
CA VAL A 75 -2.76 -6.67 -4.16
C VAL A 75 -2.11 -7.89 -3.57
N HIS A 76 -1.03 -8.33 -4.17
CA HIS A 76 -0.33 -9.56 -3.79
C HIS A 76 1.16 -9.27 -3.65
N ASP A 77 1.76 -9.76 -2.59
CA ASP A 77 3.19 -9.85 -2.44
C ASP A 77 3.59 -11.29 -2.73
N ARG A 78 4.68 -11.43 -3.43
CA ARG A 78 5.20 -12.75 -3.79
C ARG A 78 5.71 -13.50 -2.59
#